data_1aed8d88668dc65a3673d4dc10e3ab8c
#
_entry.id   1aed8d88668dc65a3673d4dc10e3ab8c
#
_cell.length_a   1.000
_cell.length_b   1.000
_cell.length_c   1.000
_cell.angle_alpha   90.00
_cell.angle_beta   90.00
_cell.angle_gamma   90.00
#
_symmetry.space_group_name_H-M   'P 1'
#
loop_
_entity.id
_entity.type
_entity.pdbx_description
1 polymer ?
#
loop_
_entity_poly.entity_id
_entity_poly.type
_entity_poly.pdbx_seq_one_letter_code
_entity_poly.pdbx_strand_id
1 'polypeptide(L)'
;CRETFSAFQDAIEWSKTSITKQHLEEAILGVVSSIDKPLSPVGEAKNDFNLNLEYISTQERLAMRQRVINCSIKDLIRVSEKYLTKPSKKSILAGEAYKEEASELGLTLSEV
;
A
#
# COMPACT_ATOMS: atom_id res chain seq x y z
N CYS A 1 -19.95 -0.90 4.36
CA CYS A 1 -19.25 0.16 3.58
C CYS A 1 -18.82 1.32 4.46
N ARG A 2 -19.73 1.92 5.25
CA ARG A 2 -19.44 3.07 6.13
C ARG A 2 -18.34 2.76 7.13
N GLU A 3 -18.44 1.65 7.84
CA GLU A 3 -17.44 1.19 8.82
C GLU A 3 -16.07 0.99 8.18
N THR A 4 -16.01 0.44 6.96
CA THR A 4 -14.77 0.27 6.22
C THR A 4 -14.10 1.61 5.92
N PHE A 5 -14.85 2.61 5.47
CA PHE A 5 -14.30 3.94 5.22
C PHE A 5 -13.88 4.64 6.51
N SER A 6 -14.62 4.46 7.61
CA SER A 6 -14.22 4.95 8.93
C SER A 6 -12.89 4.32 9.36
N ALA A 7 -12.74 3.00 9.22
CA ALA A 7 -11.51 2.30 9.56
C ALA A 7 -10.28 2.82 8.78
N PHE A 8 -10.45 3.22 7.51
CA PHE A 8 -9.36 3.86 6.76
C PHE A 8 -8.99 5.23 7.31
N GLN A 9 -9.96 6.01 7.80
CA GLN A 9 -9.69 7.30 8.45
C GLN A 9 -8.99 7.11 9.80
N ASP A 10 -9.47 6.16 10.59
CA ASP A 10 -8.87 5.80 11.89
C ASP A 10 -7.44 5.28 11.73
N ALA A 11 -7.14 4.55 10.64
CA ALA A 11 -5.79 4.08 10.32
C ALA A 11 -4.79 5.23 10.12
N ILE A 12 -5.24 6.40 9.63
CA ILE A 12 -4.38 7.58 9.48
C ILE A 12 -3.95 8.11 10.85
N GLU A 13 -4.89 8.23 11.78
CA GLU A 13 -4.57 8.68 13.15
C GLU A 13 -3.73 7.64 13.89
N TRP A 14 -4.08 6.37 13.76
CA TRP A 14 -3.29 5.25 14.29
C TRP A 14 -1.85 5.29 13.78
N SER A 15 -1.64 5.61 12.51
CA SER A 15 -0.31 5.68 11.89
C SER A 15 0.58 6.77 12.50
N LYS A 16 -0.01 7.80 13.09
CA LYS A 16 0.73 8.90 13.74
C LYS A 16 1.06 8.61 15.20
N THR A 17 0.18 7.90 15.91
CA THR A 17 0.21 7.81 17.37
C THR A 17 0.56 6.43 17.90
N SER A 18 0.27 5.38 17.14
CA SER A 18 0.24 4.00 17.65
C SER A 18 1.20 3.03 16.95
N ILE A 19 1.95 3.49 15.94
CA ILE A 19 2.96 2.65 15.29
C ILE A 19 4.11 2.39 16.27
N THR A 20 4.36 1.11 16.54
CA THR A 20 5.48 0.66 17.35
C THR A 20 6.68 0.28 16.47
N LYS A 21 7.85 0.14 17.12
CA LYS A 21 9.06 -0.36 16.46
C LYS A 21 8.84 -1.78 15.90
N GLN A 22 8.11 -2.61 16.63
CA GLN A 22 7.76 -3.96 16.18
C GLN A 22 6.92 -3.94 14.90
N HIS A 23 5.88 -3.09 14.83
CA HIS A 23 5.07 -2.95 13.61
C HIS A 23 5.93 -2.55 12.40
N LEU A 24 6.89 -1.65 12.61
CA LEU A 24 7.80 -1.23 11.55
C LEU A 24 8.72 -2.38 11.10
N GLU A 25 9.31 -3.12 12.04
CA GLU A 25 10.18 -4.26 11.76
C GLU A 25 9.43 -5.36 11.00
N GLU A 26 8.22 -5.70 11.41
CA GLU A 26 7.35 -6.67 10.73
C GLU A 26 7.02 -6.22 9.29
N ALA A 27 6.69 -4.94 9.12
CA ALA A 27 6.41 -4.39 7.80
C ALA A 27 7.65 -4.40 6.88
N ILE A 28 8.82 -4.01 7.39
CA ILE A 28 10.09 -4.07 6.66
C ILE A 28 10.39 -5.51 6.24
N LEU A 29 10.28 -6.47 7.16
CA LEU A 29 10.50 -7.89 6.87
C LEU A 29 9.54 -8.40 5.79
N GLY A 30 8.27 -8.03 5.84
CA GLY A 30 7.28 -8.38 4.83
C GLY A 30 7.65 -7.87 3.44
N VAL A 31 8.03 -6.60 3.33
CA VAL A 31 8.44 -5.99 2.05
C VAL A 31 9.75 -6.59 1.54
N VAL A 32 10.77 -6.72 2.39
CA VAL A 32 12.07 -7.30 2.00
C VAL A 32 11.91 -8.75 1.56
N SER A 33 11.12 -9.56 2.28
CA SER A 33 10.84 -10.94 1.89
C SER A 33 10.17 -11.04 0.52
N SER A 34 9.33 -10.08 0.17
CA SER A 34 8.70 -10.00 -1.15
C SER A 34 9.70 -9.64 -2.25
N ILE A 35 10.65 -8.72 -1.96
CA ILE A 35 11.70 -8.30 -2.90
C ILE A 35 12.74 -9.42 -3.11
N ASP A 36 13.13 -10.08 -2.04
CA ASP A 36 14.20 -11.09 -2.01
C ASP A 36 13.67 -12.51 -2.29
N LYS A 37 12.39 -12.66 -2.63
CA LYS A 37 11.78 -13.96 -2.89
C LYS A 37 12.54 -14.68 -4.02
N PRO A 38 13.09 -15.89 -3.76
CA PRO A 38 13.74 -16.66 -4.81
C PRO A 38 12.78 -17.01 -5.93
N LEU A 39 13.20 -16.79 -7.15
CA LEU A 39 12.45 -17.15 -8.35
C LEU A 39 13.13 -18.35 -9.03
N SER A 40 12.38 -19.06 -9.86
CA SER A 40 13.00 -20.03 -10.79
C SER A 40 13.84 -19.28 -11.84
N PRO A 41 14.82 -19.92 -12.49
CA PRO A 41 15.62 -19.26 -13.54
C PRO A 41 14.77 -18.59 -14.63
N VAL A 42 13.67 -19.20 -15.03
CA VAL A 42 12.71 -18.62 -15.97
C VAL A 42 11.99 -17.43 -15.36
N GLY A 43 11.63 -17.51 -14.09
CA GLY A 43 11.01 -16.41 -13.34
C GLY A 43 11.94 -15.21 -13.22
N GLU A 44 13.21 -15.42 -12.93
CA GLU A 44 14.23 -14.36 -12.88
C GLU A 44 14.40 -13.68 -14.25
N ALA A 45 14.57 -14.46 -15.30
CA ALA A 45 14.69 -13.92 -16.66
C ALA A 45 13.47 -13.08 -17.06
N LYS A 46 12.25 -13.54 -16.76
CA LYS A 46 11.02 -12.79 -17.02
C LYS A 46 10.94 -11.51 -16.18
N ASN A 47 11.31 -11.58 -14.91
CA ASN A 47 11.33 -10.43 -14.02
C ASN A 47 12.32 -9.37 -14.49
N ASP A 48 13.54 -9.78 -14.86
CA ASP A 48 14.57 -8.86 -15.36
C ASP A 48 14.17 -8.24 -16.70
N PHE A 49 13.53 -9.01 -17.57
CA PHE A 49 12.97 -8.48 -18.82
C PHE A 49 11.92 -7.37 -18.55
N ASN A 50 10.97 -7.62 -17.65
CA ASN A 50 9.94 -6.63 -17.30
C ASN A 50 10.56 -5.36 -16.68
N LEU A 51 11.51 -5.52 -15.77
CA LEU A 51 12.20 -4.39 -15.14
C LEU A 51 12.99 -3.55 -16.16
N ASN A 52 13.63 -4.20 -17.13
CA ASN A 52 14.28 -3.49 -18.23
C ASN A 52 13.29 -2.72 -19.11
N LEU A 53 12.09 -3.26 -19.36
CA LEU A 53 11.02 -2.53 -20.05
C LEU A 53 10.56 -1.28 -19.30
N GLU A 54 10.58 -1.34 -17.98
CA GLU A 54 10.23 -0.22 -17.10
C GLU A 54 11.43 0.70 -16.81
N TYR A 55 12.58 0.46 -17.44
CA TYR A 55 13.84 1.20 -17.23
C TYR A 55 14.34 1.17 -15.78
N ILE A 56 14.00 0.11 -15.02
CA ILE A 56 14.44 -0.07 -13.64
C ILE A 56 15.73 -0.90 -13.63
N SER A 57 16.83 -0.25 -13.30
CA SER A 57 18.15 -0.91 -13.21
C SER A 57 18.28 -1.75 -11.93
N THR A 58 19.21 -2.71 -11.95
CA THR A 58 19.59 -3.48 -10.75
C THR A 58 20.06 -2.58 -9.60
N GLN A 59 20.77 -1.48 -9.92
CA GLN A 59 21.20 -0.51 -8.90
C GLN A 59 20.03 0.21 -8.25
N GLU A 60 19.01 0.57 -9.00
CA GLU A 60 17.79 1.19 -8.45
C GLU A 60 17.02 0.22 -7.55
N ARG A 61 16.95 -1.05 -7.93
CA ARG A 61 16.35 -2.10 -7.08
C ARG A 61 17.09 -2.24 -5.75
N LEU A 62 18.42 -2.32 -5.78
CA LEU A 62 19.25 -2.40 -4.57
C LEU A 62 19.11 -1.14 -3.71
N ALA A 63 19.08 0.03 -4.34
CA ALA A 63 18.86 1.30 -3.63
C ALA A 63 17.46 1.37 -3.01
N MET A 64 16.43 0.87 -3.69
CA MET A 64 15.07 0.77 -3.14
C MET A 64 15.03 -0.17 -1.93
N ARG A 65 15.60 -1.36 -2.06
CA ARG A 65 15.72 -2.32 -0.98
C ARG A 65 16.41 -1.71 0.26
N GLN A 66 17.52 -1.01 0.05
CA GLN A 66 18.23 -0.35 1.15
C GLN A 66 17.41 0.76 1.79
N ARG A 67 16.64 1.53 1.02
CA ARG A 67 15.71 2.53 1.57
C ARG A 67 14.61 1.90 2.41
N VAL A 68 14.08 0.74 2.01
CA VAL A 68 13.09 -0.01 2.81
C VAL A 68 13.69 -0.44 4.14
N ILE A 69 14.89 -1.02 4.13
CA ILE A 69 15.59 -1.47 5.36
C ILE A 69 15.85 -0.29 6.32
N ASN A 70 16.20 0.87 5.77
CA ASN A 70 16.52 2.06 6.55
C ASN A 70 15.30 2.92 6.89
N CYS A 71 14.08 2.45 6.58
CA CYS A 71 12.86 3.18 6.87
C CYS A 71 12.66 3.36 8.38
N SER A 72 12.24 4.54 8.78
CA SER A 72 11.98 4.89 10.18
C SER A 72 10.51 5.18 10.43
N ILE A 73 10.07 5.12 11.69
CA ILE A 73 8.71 5.53 12.08
C ILE A 73 8.43 6.98 11.65
N LYS A 74 9.43 7.86 11.73
CA LYS A 74 9.30 9.25 11.28
C LYS A 74 8.98 9.36 9.78
N ASP A 75 9.55 8.46 8.97
CA ASP A 75 9.25 8.42 7.54
C ASP A 75 7.82 7.97 7.27
N LEU A 76 7.32 6.98 8.03
CA LEU A 76 5.93 6.53 7.93
C LEU A 76 4.96 7.65 8.31
N ILE A 77 5.18 8.34 9.42
CA ILE A 77 4.37 9.48 9.87
C ILE A 77 4.37 10.56 8.79
N ARG A 78 5.53 10.97 8.30
CA ARG A 78 5.67 11.99 7.24
C ARG A 78 4.91 11.62 5.97
N VAL A 79 4.97 10.36 5.55
CA VAL A 79 4.26 9.87 4.36
C VAL A 79 2.75 9.86 4.60
N SER A 80 2.31 9.38 5.76
CA SER A 80 0.88 9.38 6.14
C SER A 80 0.31 10.80 6.14
N GLU A 81 0.99 11.76 6.74
CA GLU A 81 0.58 13.16 6.74
C GLU A 81 0.53 13.78 5.34
N LYS A 82 1.53 13.46 4.51
CA LYS A 82 1.64 14.05 3.17
C LYS A 82 0.59 13.52 2.19
N TYR A 83 0.26 12.24 2.26
CA TYR A 83 -0.51 11.55 1.22
C TYR A 83 -1.87 11.06 1.68
N LEU A 84 -2.02 10.59 2.92
CA LEU A 84 -3.25 9.95 3.39
C LEU A 84 -4.26 10.96 3.96
N THR A 85 -3.84 12.17 4.34
CA THR A 85 -4.75 13.22 4.85
C THR A 85 -5.50 13.97 3.75
N LYS A 86 -5.14 13.77 2.50
CA LYS A 86 -5.78 14.42 1.36
C LYS A 86 -7.14 13.77 1.05
N PRO A 87 -8.10 14.53 0.50
CA PRO A 87 -9.36 13.96 0.02
C PRO A 87 -9.10 12.84 -0.97
N SER A 88 -9.62 11.66 -0.67
CA SER A 88 -9.45 10.46 -1.51
C SER A 88 -10.70 10.21 -2.37
N LYS A 89 -10.50 9.65 -3.55
CA LYS A 89 -11.59 9.05 -4.31
C LYS A 89 -11.96 7.71 -3.68
N LYS A 90 -13.26 7.43 -3.64
CA LYS A 90 -13.80 6.20 -3.06
C LYS A 90 -14.53 5.42 -4.13
N SER A 91 -14.29 4.12 -4.19
CA SER A 91 -15.06 3.17 -5.03
C SER A 91 -15.32 1.90 -4.25
N ILE A 92 -16.47 1.28 -4.50
CA ILE A 92 -16.88 0.03 -3.86
C ILE A 92 -17.39 -0.91 -4.95
N LEU A 93 -16.99 -2.17 -4.86
CA LEU A 93 -17.66 -3.27 -5.53
C LEU A 93 -18.41 -4.06 -4.44
N ALA A 94 -19.73 -4.07 -4.52
CA ALA A 94 -20.58 -4.72 -3.51
C ALA A 94 -21.84 -5.29 -4.15
N GLY A 95 -22.47 -6.26 -3.48
CA GLY A 95 -23.75 -6.80 -3.89
C GLY A 95 -24.90 -5.80 -3.75
N GLU A 96 -26.02 -6.09 -4.41
CA GLU A 96 -27.20 -5.21 -4.47
C GLU A 96 -27.75 -4.80 -3.11
N ALA A 97 -27.61 -5.65 -2.10
CA ALA A 97 -28.02 -5.37 -0.71
C ALA A 97 -27.37 -4.10 -0.10
N TYR A 98 -26.24 -3.61 -0.66
CA TYR A 98 -25.53 -2.43 -0.19
C TYR A 98 -25.81 -1.15 -1.01
N LYS A 99 -26.76 -1.22 -1.95
CA LYS A 99 -27.08 -0.12 -2.87
C LYS A 99 -27.53 1.14 -2.16
N GLU A 100 -28.41 1.01 -1.16
CA GLU A 100 -28.89 2.14 -0.37
C GLU A 100 -27.76 2.80 0.44
N GLU A 101 -26.96 1.98 1.15
CA GLU A 101 -25.82 2.46 1.93
C GLU A 101 -24.76 3.17 1.05
N ALA A 102 -24.52 2.67 -0.15
CA ALA A 102 -23.61 3.29 -1.11
C ALA A 102 -24.12 4.65 -1.60
N SER A 103 -25.43 4.76 -1.85
CA SER A 103 -26.08 6.04 -2.21
C SER A 103 -26.00 7.06 -1.09
N GLU A 104 -26.24 6.66 0.17
CA GLU A 104 -26.11 7.54 1.34
C GLU A 104 -24.67 8.05 1.53
N LEU A 105 -23.68 7.31 1.08
CA LEU A 105 -22.27 7.71 1.08
C LEU A 105 -21.90 8.65 -0.07
N GLY A 106 -22.87 9.04 -0.92
CA GLY A 106 -22.66 9.91 -2.06
C GLY A 106 -21.91 9.27 -3.22
N LEU A 107 -21.94 7.94 -3.33
CA LEU A 107 -21.30 7.21 -4.40
C LEU A 107 -22.23 7.10 -5.62
N THR A 108 -21.68 7.30 -6.82
CA THR A 108 -22.41 7.07 -8.07
C THR A 108 -22.47 5.57 -8.33
N LEU A 109 -23.69 5.05 -8.51
CA LEU A 109 -23.92 3.63 -8.78
C LEU A 109 -23.79 3.34 -10.27
N SER A 110 -23.08 2.25 -10.60
CA SER A 110 -23.05 1.67 -11.94
C SER A 110 -23.17 0.15 -11.83
N GLU A 111 -23.94 -0.44 -12.71
CA GLU A 111 -24.01 -1.90 -12.83
C GLU A 111 -22.81 -2.40 -13.65
N VAL A 112 -22.24 -3.53 -13.23
CA VAL A 112 -21.10 -4.19 -13.87
C VAL A 112 -21.57 -5.47 -14.55
#